data_18e5a8a032771c7285ff1429ebff45e2
#
_entry.id   18e5a8a032771c7285ff1429ebff45e2
#
_cell.length_a   1.000
_cell.length_b   1.000
_cell.length_c   1.000
_cell.angle_alpha   90.00
_cell.angle_beta   90.00
_cell.angle_gamma   90.00
#
_symmetry.space_group_name_H-M   'P 1'
#
loop_
_entity.id
_entity.type
_entity.pdbx_description
1 polymer ?
#
loop_
_entity_poly.entity_id
_entity_poly.type
_entity_poly.pdbx_seq_one_letter_code
_entity_poly.pdbx_strand_id
1 'polypeptide(L)'
;MPTRFEEVLAHGMTMLDVVYTNESREMPFFLEQLKERWLDAAMDHEKFLGLDLECTVDQRGVAVIQLCFAHHVLIFQWASSDKHCPELMDFLRSGITFATVDIRNDKLKMRTSMAHMAVALIDEEYGHMKTSFPKSQHKLWEKAPLDRINIEYAAKDAYVSYELYRKIRVVNYGYPSSCSPPPAFLLAIAVVLLAAAVLLAARRPPRRAPPSSSPHAAPSSSPRAVDTSGW
;
A
#
# COMPACT_ATOMS: atom_id res chain seq x y z
N MET A 1 -16.89 -6.94 9.79
CA MET A 1 -17.57 -7.52 8.63
C MET A 1 -16.91 -8.85 8.30
N PRO A 2 -17.64 -9.87 7.86
CA PRO A 2 -17.00 -11.16 7.60
C PRO A 2 -16.00 -11.05 6.45
N THR A 3 -14.90 -11.76 6.58
CA THR A 3 -13.95 -12.02 5.50
C THR A 3 -14.67 -12.65 4.32
N ARG A 4 -14.32 -12.23 3.10
CA ARG A 4 -14.89 -12.77 1.86
C ARG A 4 -13.82 -13.53 1.08
N PHE A 5 -14.26 -14.62 0.46
CA PHE A 5 -13.46 -15.43 -0.44
C PHE A 5 -14.09 -15.30 -1.83
N GLU A 6 -13.34 -14.88 -2.80
CA GLU A 6 -13.82 -14.64 -4.15
C GLU A 6 -12.88 -15.25 -5.17
N GLU A 7 -13.42 -15.70 -6.29
CA GLU A 7 -12.65 -16.07 -7.47
C GLU A 7 -12.73 -14.92 -8.48
N VAL A 8 -11.58 -14.50 -8.96
CA VAL A 8 -11.45 -13.40 -9.93
C VAL A 8 -10.73 -13.89 -11.17
N LEU A 9 -11.35 -13.77 -12.33
CA LEU A 9 -10.71 -14.03 -13.61
C LEU A 9 -9.68 -12.94 -13.91
N ALA A 10 -8.42 -13.29 -13.92
CA ALA A 10 -7.33 -12.35 -14.23
C ALA A 10 -7.23 -12.08 -15.73
N HIS A 11 -7.03 -13.12 -16.51
CA HIS A 11 -7.00 -13.11 -17.99
C HIS A 11 -7.14 -14.53 -18.52
N GLY A 12 -7.67 -14.70 -19.72
CA GLY A 12 -7.84 -16.00 -20.35
C GLY A 12 -8.55 -17.01 -19.44
N MET A 13 -7.84 -18.05 -18.98
CA MET A 13 -8.33 -19.04 -18.04
C MET A 13 -7.68 -18.93 -16.64
N THR A 14 -6.91 -17.87 -16.39
CA THR A 14 -6.20 -17.68 -15.11
C THR A 14 -7.16 -17.13 -14.06
N MET A 15 -7.47 -17.97 -13.07
CA MET A 15 -8.29 -17.60 -11.92
C MET A 15 -7.41 -17.23 -10.72
N LEU A 16 -7.82 -16.20 -9.99
CA LEU A 16 -7.20 -15.77 -8.73
C LEU A 16 -8.10 -16.16 -7.56
N ASP A 17 -7.49 -16.77 -6.55
CA ASP A 17 -8.12 -17.02 -5.25
C ASP A 17 -7.93 -15.79 -4.37
N VAL A 18 -8.99 -15.06 -4.16
CA VAL A 18 -8.94 -13.75 -3.49
C VAL A 18 -9.55 -13.84 -2.10
N VAL A 19 -8.78 -13.41 -1.11
CA VAL A 19 -9.27 -13.18 0.26
C VAL A 19 -9.34 -11.68 0.49
N TYR A 20 -10.54 -11.18 0.80
CA TYR A 20 -10.74 -9.80 1.23
C TYR A 20 -11.14 -9.75 2.70
N THR A 21 -10.49 -8.91 3.48
CA THR A 21 -10.84 -8.64 4.88
C THR A 21 -10.53 -7.19 5.29
N ASN A 22 -11.24 -6.70 6.29
CA ASN A 22 -10.91 -5.49 7.05
C ASN A 22 -10.76 -5.78 8.55
N GLU A 23 -10.72 -7.07 8.92
CA GLU A 23 -10.58 -7.51 10.30
C GLU A 23 -9.10 -7.78 10.61
N SER A 24 -8.46 -6.90 11.38
CA SER A 24 -7.03 -7.05 11.73
C SER A 24 -6.73 -8.37 12.45
N ARG A 25 -7.69 -8.89 13.22
CA ARG A 25 -7.55 -10.17 13.93
C ARG A 25 -7.45 -11.39 13.02
N GLU A 26 -7.92 -11.29 11.78
CA GLU A 26 -7.84 -12.38 10.80
C GLU A 26 -6.50 -12.37 10.04
N MET A 27 -5.79 -11.25 10.06
CA MET A 27 -4.55 -11.06 9.31
C MET A 27 -3.44 -12.05 9.70
N PRO A 28 -3.18 -12.36 10.99
CA PRO A 28 -2.14 -13.32 11.36
C PRO A 28 -2.34 -14.66 10.66
N PHE A 29 -3.56 -15.18 10.64
CA PHE A 29 -3.88 -16.43 9.97
C PHE A 29 -3.57 -16.40 8.47
N PHE A 30 -3.99 -15.34 7.75
CA PHE A 30 -3.75 -15.24 6.31
C PHE A 30 -2.28 -15.01 5.97
N LEU A 31 -1.55 -14.23 6.79
CA LEU A 31 -0.12 -14.01 6.60
C LEU A 31 0.69 -15.28 6.86
N GLU A 32 0.32 -16.08 7.87
CA GLU A 32 0.91 -17.37 8.15
C GLU A 32 0.68 -18.34 6.98
N GLN A 33 -0.58 -18.45 6.49
CA GLN A 33 -0.89 -19.28 5.32
C GLN A 33 -0.07 -18.86 4.09
N LEU A 34 0.04 -17.56 3.85
CA LEU A 34 0.78 -17.02 2.72
C LEU A 34 2.27 -17.31 2.85
N LYS A 35 2.82 -17.22 4.06
CA LYS A 35 4.22 -17.52 4.34
C LYS A 35 4.49 -19.02 4.31
N GLU A 36 3.86 -19.78 5.19
CA GLU A 36 4.23 -21.17 5.43
C GLU A 36 3.80 -22.12 4.32
N ARG A 37 2.58 -21.93 3.81
CA ARG A 37 2.00 -22.84 2.83
C ARG A 37 2.53 -22.62 1.42
N TRP A 38 2.88 -21.38 1.07
CA TRP A 38 3.24 -21.04 -0.31
C TRP A 38 4.66 -20.48 -0.42
N LEU A 39 4.98 -19.40 0.31
CA LEU A 39 6.26 -18.73 0.16
C LEU A 39 7.43 -19.59 0.62
N ASP A 40 7.33 -20.22 1.78
CA ASP A 40 8.40 -21.08 2.32
C ASP A 40 8.56 -22.38 1.52
N ALA A 41 7.46 -22.87 0.93
CA ALA A 41 7.46 -24.06 0.06
C ALA A 41 7.98 -23.75 -1.36
N ALA A 42 8.06 -22.48 -1.77
CA ALA A 42 8.53 -22.07 -3.08
C ALA A 42 10.05 -22.22 -3.21
N MET A 43 10.53 -22.33 -4.44
CA MET A 43 11.98 -22.28 -4.71
C MET A 43 12.52 -20.87 -4.37
N ASP A 44 13.77 -20.76 -3.95
CA ASP A 44 14.36 -19.50 -3.48
C ASP A 44 14.20 -18.33 -4.46
N HIS A 45 14.23 -18.61 -5.75
CA HIS A 45 14.02 -17.59 -6.78
C HIS A 45 12.55 -17.18 -6.96
N GLU A 46 11.62 -17.91 -6.36
CA GLU A 46 10.17 -17.63 -6.38
C GLU A 46 9.68 -17.04 -5.05
N LYS A 47 10.56 -16.91 -4.05
CA LYS A 47 10.24 -16.33 -2.74
C LYS A 47 10.12 -14.82 -2.80
N PHE A 48 9.08 -14.34 -3.46
CA PHE A 48 8.71 -12.93 -3.51
C PHE A 48 7.19 -12.78 -3.60
N LEU A 49 6.70 -11.63 -3.25
CA LEU A 49 5.27 -11.28 -3.29
C LEU A 49 5.04 -10.08 -4.18
N GLY A 50 3.96 -10.08 -4.94
CA GLY A 50 3.40 -8.86 -5.51
C GLY A 50 2.82 -8.00 -4.40
N LEU A 51 3.10 -6.71 -4.42
CA LEU A 51 2.54 -5.73 -3.49
C LEU A 51 1.97 -4.57 -4.29
N ASP A 52 0.73 -4.21 -4.00
CA ASP A 52 0.15 -2.96 -4.47
C ASP A 52 -0.58 -2.23 -3.34
N LEU A 53 -0.77 -0.93 -3.48
CA LEU A 53 -1.35 -0.06 -2.47
C LEU A 53 -2.33 0.91 -3.10
N GLU A 54 -3.56 0.95 -2.58
CA GLU A 54 -4.50 2.01 -2.91
C GLU A 54 -4.51 3.08 -1.82
N CYS A 55 -4.53 4.33 -2.23
CA CYS A 55 -4.49 5.46 -1.32
C CYS A 55 -5.89 5.92 -0.90
N THR A 56 -5.97 6.60 0.25
CA THR A 56 -7.15 7.37 0.66
C THR A 56 -7.45 8.48 -0.36
N VAL A 57 -8.70 8.97 -0.37
CA VAL A 57 -9.13 10.02 -1.30
C VAL A 57 -8.26 11.27 -1.20
N ASP A 58 -7.82 11.62 -0.01
CA ASP A 58 -6.92 12.76 0.25
C ASP A 58 -5.44 12.48 -0.05
N GLN A 59 -5.10 11.28 -0.53
CA GLN A 59 -3.74 10.81 -0.84
C GLN A 59 -2.77 10.87 0.36
N ARG A 60 -3.28 10.90 1.61
CA ARG A 60 -2.47 11.02 2.83
C ARG A 60 -2.24 9.72 3.57
N GLY A 61 -2.83 8.64 3.11
CA GLY A 61 -2.70 7.35 3.75
C GLY A 61 -3.00 6.20 2.82
N VAL A 62 -2.71 5.00 3.30
CA VAL A 62 -3.06 3.75 2.62
C VAL A 62 -4.51 3.42 2.96
N ALA A 63 -5.30 3.13 1.94
CA ALA A 63 -6.67 2.65 2.09
C ALA A 63 -6.73 1.12 2.00
N VAL A 64 -6.03 0.52 1.04
CA VAL A 64 -6.02 -0.93 0.80
C VAL A 64 -4.59 -1.40 0.58
N ILE A 65 -4.26 -2.55 1.13
CA ILE A 65 -2.99 -3.25 0.95
C ILE A 65 -3.30 -4.56 0.24
N GLN A 66 -2.60 -4.83 -0.86
CA GLN A 66 -2.78 -6.05 -1.63
C GLN A 66 -1.47 -6.83 -1.68
N LEU A 67 -1.54 -8.13 -1.37
CA LEU A 67 -0.41 -9.06 -1.45
C LEU A 67 -0.78 -10.19 -2.38
N CYS A 68 0.11 -10.55 -3.31
CA CYS A 68 -0.10 -11.62 -4.26
C CYS A 68 1.08 -12.60 -4.26
N PHE A 69 0.78 -13.89 -4.15
CA PHE A 69 1.70 -14.97 -4.44
C PHE A 69 1.08 -15.91 -5.47
N ALA A 70 1.71 -16.00 -6.65
CA ALA A 70 1.17 -16.73 -7.79
C ALA A 70 -0.28 -16.30 -8.09
N HIS A 71 -1.28 -17.13 -7.81
CA HIS A 71 -2.69 -16.82 -8.01
C HIS A 71 -3.47 -16.56 -6.71
N HIS A 72 -2.79 -16.56 -5.55
CA HIS A 72 -3.42 -16.27 -4.26
C HIS A 72 -3.24 -14.80 -3.92
N VAL A 73 -4.34 -14.10 -3.70
CA VAL A 73 -4.35 -12.66 -3.42
C VAL A 73 -5.02 -12.37 -2.09
N LEU A 74 -4.31 -11.65 -1.22
CA LEU A 74 -4.84 -11.12 0.03
C LEU A 74 -5.05 -9.62 -0.10
N ILE A 75 -6.29 -9.17 0.07
CA ILE A 75 -6.70 -7.77 0.06
C ILE A 75 -7.11 -7.36 1.47
N PHE A 76 -6.33 -6.50 2.10
CA PHE A 76 -6.61 -5.97 3.42
C PHE A 76 -7.03 -4.50 3.34
N GLN A 77 -8.29 -4.21 3.68
CA GLN A 77 -8.81 -2.84 3.68
C GLN A 77 -8.42 -2.12 4.97
N TRP A 78 -7.21 -1.53 4.97
CA TRP A 78 -6.62 -0.84 6.09
C TRP A 78 -7.45 0.36 6.58
N ALA A 79 -8.03 1.15 5.67
CA ALA A 79 -8.75 2.38 6.02
C ALA A 79 -9.97 2.13 6.92
N SER A 80 -10.60 0.97 6.77
CA SER A 80 -11.81 0.58 7.52
C SER A 80 -11.55 -0.44 8.63
N SER A 81 -10.29 -0.84 8.84
CA SER A 81 -9.86 -1.67 9.97
C SER A 81 -9.70 -0.82 11.25
N ASP A 82 -9.42 -1.47 12.37
CA ASP A 82 -9.02 -0.80 13.62
C ASP A 82 -7.64 -0.11 13.54
N LYS A 83 -6.94 -0.26 12.39
CA LYS A 83 -5.62 0.29 12.10
C LYS A 83 -4.53 -0.19 13.06
N HIS A 84 -4.74 -1.36 13.64
CA HIS A 84 -3.78 -2.02 14.51
C HIS A 84 -3.57 -3.45 14.03
N CYS A 85 -2.46 -3.69 13.33
CA CYS A 85 -2.07 -5.01 12.85
C CYS A 85 -0.53 -5.10 12.90
N PRO A 86 0.05 -5.36 14.08
CA PRO A 86 1.50 -5.48 14.24
C PRO A 86 2.07 -6.61 13.40
N GLU A 87 1.35 -7.72 13.25
CA GLU A 87 1.77 -8.89 12.48
C GLU A 87 1.98 -8.54 11.00
N LEU A 88 1.10 -7.72 10.42
CA LEU A 88 1.30 -7.22 9.05
C LEU A 88 2.55 -6.34 8.95
N MET A 89 2.79 -5.47 9.95
CA MET A 89 3.98 -4.62 9.97
C MET A 89 5.26 -5.45 10.10
N ASP A 90 5.25 -6.48 10.91
CA ASP A 90 6.38 -7.40 11.07
C ASP A 90 6.59 -8.25 9.82
N PHE A 91 5.51 -8.71 9.19
CA PHE A 91 5.55 -9.42 7.93
C PHE A 91 6.18 -8.55 6.81
N LEU A 92 5.77 -7.29 6.68
CA LEU A 92 6.33 -6.35 5.70
C LEU A 92 7.82 -6.02 5.98
N ARG A 93 8.31 -6.22 7.21
CA ARG A 93 9.71 -6.01 7.61
C ARG A 93 10.53 -7.30 7.63
N SER A 94 9.95 -8.45 7.38
CA SER A 94 10.57 -9.77 7.57
C SER A 94 11.69 -10.13 6.60
N GLY A 95 12.08 -9.21 5.69
CA GLY A 95 13.11 -9.47 4.68
C GLY A 95 12.57 -10.20 3.43
N ILE A 96 11.28 -10.44 3.34
CA ILE A 96 10.62 -10.95 2.12
C ILE A 96 10.78 -9.90 1.00
N THR A 97 11.06 -10.35 -0.21
CA THR A 97 11.09 -9.49 -1.40
C THR A 97 9.68 -9.16 -1.84
N PHE A 98 9.38 -7.87 -1.95
CA PHE A 98 8.11 -7.39 -2.51
C PHE A 98 8.33 -6.80 -3.89
N ALA A 99 7.56 -7.26 -4.87
CA ALA A 99 7.49 -6.71 -6.22
C ALA A 99 6.35 -5.69 -6.26
N THR A 100 6.68 -4.44 -6.57
CA THR A 100 5.69 -3.37 -6.77
C THR A 100 5.97 -2.65 -8.05
N VAL A 101 4.92 -2.19 -8.73
CA VAL A 101 5.02 -1.39 -9.95
C VAL A 101 4.50 0.02 -9.66
N ASP A 102 5.20 0.78 -8.83
CA ASP A 102 4.96 2.23 -8.69
C ASP A 102 5.85 2.99 -9.68
N ILE A 103 5.32 3.26 -10.85
CA ILE A 103 6.02 3.99 -11.93
C ILE A 103 6.17 5.48 -11.60
N ARG A 104 5.43 6.02 -10.64
CA ARG A 104 5.46 7.46 -10.32
C ARG A 104 6.77 7.92 -9.68
N ASN A 105 7.48 7.02 -9.01
CA ASN A 105 8.74 7.31 -8.33
C ASN A 105 9.97 6.77 -9.07
N ASP A 106 9.78 5.94 -10.11
CA ASP A 106 10.90 5.46 -10.91
C ASP A 106 11.37 6.55 -11.86
N LYS A 107 12.36 7.31 -11.42
CA LYS A 107 13.16 8.23 -12.25
C LYS A 107 13.98 7.49 -13.31
N LEU A 108 13.90 6.19 -13.36
CA LEU A 108 14.36 5.34 -14.44
C LEU A 108 13.39 5.53 -15.61
N LYS A 109 13.67 6.44 -16.48
CA LYS A 109 13.24 6.73 -17.86
C LYS A 109 12.43 5.67 -18.64
N MET A 110 11.80 4.69 -18.01
CA MET A 110 10.87 3.78 -18.63
C MET A 110 9.55 4.52 -18.83
N ARG A 111 9.35 5.08 -20.00
CA ARG A 111 8.10 5.74 -20.44
C ARG A 111 6.92 4.76 -20.60
N THR A 112 7.05 3.54 -20.12
CA THR A 112 6.11 2.45 -20.34
C THR A 112 5.26 2.26 -19.10
N SER A 113 3.94 2.44 -19.20
CA SER A 113 3.02 2.21 -18.09
C SER A 113 2.94 0.71 -17.74
N MET A 114 2.53 0.40 -16.49
CA MET A 114 2.27 -0.97 -16.07
C MET A 114 1.36 -1.72 -17.05
N ALA A 115 0.30 -1.07 -17.55
CA ALA A 115 -0.60 -1.67 -18.53
C ALA A 115 0.11 -2.08 -19.81
N HIS A 116 1.00 -1.23 -20.37
CA HIS A 116 1.76 -1.58 -21.57
C HIS A 116 2.73 -2.76 -21.31
N MET A 117 3.37 -2.79 -20.15
CA MET A 117 4.23 -3.93 -19.79
C MET A 117 3.41 -5.21 -19.61
N ALA A 118 2.25 -5.11 -18.99
CA ALA A 118 1.36 -6.25 -18.80
C ALA A 118 0.85 -6.80 -20.15
N VAL A 119 0.48 -5.92 -21.09
CA VAL A 119 0.12 -6.33 -22.47
C VAL A 119 1.29 -7.05 -23.14
N ALA A 120 2.50 -6.53 -23.03
CA ALA A 120 3.67 -7.10 -23.72
C ALA A 120 4.16 -8.42 -23.11
N LEU A 121 3.98 -8.61 -21.79
CA LEU A 121 4.62 -9.72 -21.08
C LEU A 121 3.63 -10.72 -20.48
N ILE A 122 2.37 -10.34 -20.28
CA ILE A 122 1.37 -11.20 -19.63
C ILE A 122 0.25 -11.55 -20.62
N ASP A 123 -0.62 -10.57 -20.91
CA ASP A 123 -1.79 -10.76 -21.78
C ASP A 123 -2.33 -9.44 -22.31
N GLU A 124 -2.88 -9.45 -23.55
CA GLU A 124 -3.45 -8.26 -24.19
C GLU A 124 -4.66 -7.67 -23.45
N GLU A 125 -5.40 -8.48 -22.69
CA GLU A 125 -6.56 -8.03 -21.91
C GLU A 125 -6.20 -6.92 -20.90
N TYR A 126 -4.95 -6.85 -20.45
CA TYR A 126 -4.50 -5.79 -19.51
C TYR A 126 -4.41 -4.39 -20.15
N GLY A 127 -4.48 -4.28 -21.47
CA GLY A 127 -4.49 -2.98 -22.16
C GLY A 127 -5.64 -2.05 -21.71
N HIS A 128 -6.76 -2.62 -21.32
CA HIS A 128 -7.96 -1.90 -20.91
C HIS A 128 -8.17 -1.85 -19.40
N MET A 129 -7.35 -2.51 -18.60
CA MET A 129 -7.57 -2.67 -17.16
C MET A 129 -7.79 -1.33 -16.44
N LYS A 130 -6.93 -0.34 -16.69
CA LYS A 130 -7.06 0.99 -16.07
C LYS A 130 -8.16 1.86 -16.67
N THR A 131 -8.50 1.67 -17.94
CA THR A 131 -9.53 2.45 -18.61
C THR A 131 -10.92 1.90 -18.37
N SER A 132 -11.06 0.60 -18.10
CA SER A 132 -12.32 -0.05 -17.75
C SER A 132 -12.75 0.17 -16.31
N PHE A 133 -11.80 0.50 -15.41
CA PHE A 133 -12.12 0.78 -14.01
C PHE A 133 -12.69 2.21 -13.87
N PRO A 134 -13.93 2.38 -13.38
CA PRO A 134 -14.58 3.67 -13.32
C PRO A 134 -13.84 4.64 -12.40
N LYS A 135 -13.62 5.87 -12.84
CA LYS A 135 -12.94 6.91 -12.02
C LYS A 135 -13.63 7.17 -10.68
N SER A 136 -14.95 7.00 -10.60
CA SER A 136 -15.72 7.13 -9.36
C SER A 136 -15.31 6.08 -8.32
N GLN A 137 -14.94 4.88 -8.73
CA GLN A 137 -14.55 3.79 -7.84
C GLN A 137 -13.21 4.03 -7.16
N HIS A 138 -12.30 4.81 -7.77
CA HIS A 138 -11.03 5.21 -7.11
C HIS A 138 -11.25 6.03 -5.83
N LYS A 139 -12.43 6.61 -5.63
CA LYS A 139 -12.77 7.36 -4.42
C LYS A 139 -13.39 6.50 -3.33
N LEU A 140 -13.63 5.22 -3.59
CA LEU A 140 -14.37 4.34 -2.70
C LEU A 140 -13.49 3.33 -1.94
N TRP A 141 -12.17 3.47 -2.01
CA TRP A 141 -11.24 2.58 -1.29
C TRP A 141 -11.38 2.60 0.23
N GLU A 142 -11.94 3.69 0.78
CA GLU A 142 -12.22 3.83 2.22
C GLU A 142 -13.62 3.32 2.61
N LYS A 143 -14.51 3.08 1.63
CA LYS A 143 -15.84 2.59 1.90
C LYS A 143 -15.81 1.09 2.23
N ALA A 144 -16.34 0.71 3.36
CA ALA A 144 -16.47 -0.70 3.75
C ALA A 144 -17.94 -1.19 3.66
N PRO A 145 -18.16 -2.39 3.13
CA PRO A 145 -17.21 -3.26 2.46
C PRO A 145 -16.83 -2.71 1.08
N LEU A 146 -15.67 -3.13 0.55
CA LEU A 146 -15.36 -2.86 -0.86
C LEU A 146 -16.39 -3.52 -1.78
N ASP A 147 -16.75 -2.80 -2.83
CA ASP A 147 -17.56 -3.35 -3.91
C ASP A 147 -16.75 -4.41 -4.67
N ARG A 148 -17.43 -5.37 -5.31
CA ARG A 148 -16.79 -6.44 -6.06
C ARG A 148 -15.84 -5.92 -7.14
N ILE A 149 -16.23 -4.86 -7.86
CA ILE A 149 -15.39 -4.24 -8.89
C ILE A 149 -14.06 -3.70 -8.33
N ASN A 150 -14.06 -3.19 -7.09
CA ASN A 150 -12.83 -2.74 -6.41
C ASN A 150 -11.95 -3.93 -6.02
N ILE A 151 -12.57 -5.03 -5.55
CA ILE A 151 -11.83 -6.25 -5.21
C ILE A 151 -11.19 -6.86 -6.46
N GLU A 152 -11.93 -6.96 -7.56
CA GLU A 152 -11.44 -7.47 -8.84
C GLU A 152 -10.28 -6.63 -9.37
N TYR A 153 -10.40 -5.30 -9.32
CA TYR A 153 -9.34 -4.39 -9.74
C TYR A 153 -8.09 -4.55 -8.88
N ALA A 154 -8.23 -4.50 -7.56
CA ALA A 154 -7.13 -4.64 -6.61
C ALA A 154 -6.41 -6.00 -6.73
N ALA A 155 -7.18 -7.08 -6.94
CA ALA A 155 -6.62 -8.40 -7.15
C ALA A 155 -5.77 -8.47 -8.42
N LYS A 156 -6.27 -7.89 -9.52
CA LYS A 156 -5.54 -7.86 -10.80
C LYS A 156 -4.28 -7.00 -10.72
N ASP A 157 -4.31 -5.85 -10.05
CA ASP A 157 -3.13 -4.98 -9.89
C ASP A 157 -2.02 -5.69 -9.10
N ALA A 158 -2.35 -6.36 -7.99
CA ALA A 158 -1.38 -7.14 -7.22
C ALA A 158 -0.82 -8.33 -8.02
N TYR A 159 -1.68 -9.03 -8.76
CA TYR A 159 -1.26 -10.13 -9.63
C TYR A 159 -0.35 -9.65 -10.76
N VAL A 160 -0.67 -8.53 -11.41
CA VAL A 160 0.17 -7.95 -12.46
C VAL A 160 1.54 -7.56 -11.90
N SER A 161 1.59 -6.99 -10.68
CA SER A 161 2.86 -6.69 -10.01
C SER A 161 3.71 -7.95 -9.80
N TYR A 162 3.10 -9.04 -9.35
CA TYR A 162 3.76 -10.34 -9.19
C TYR A 162 4.26 -10.89 -10.53
N GLU A 163 3.40 -10.99 -11.54
CA GLU A 163 3.71 -11.61 -12.83
C GLU A 163 4.73 -10.79 -13.64
N LEU A 164 4.66 -9.48 -13.63
CA LEU A 164 5.65 -8.64 -14.29
C LEU A 164 7.04 -8.85 -13.70
N TYR A 165 7.15 -8.88 -12.37
CA TYR A 165 8.43 -9.15 -11.72
C TYR A 165 8.97 -10.53 -12.11
N ARG A 166 8.13 -11.56 -12.06
CA ARG A 166 8.49 -12.93 -12.43
C ARG A 166 9.01 -13.00 -13.86
N LYS A 167 8.30 -12.38 -14.82
CA LYS A 167 8.64 -12.41 -16.24
C LYS A 167 9.88 -11.56 -16.56
N ILE A 168 9.99 -10.37 -15.99
CA ILE A 168 11.15 -9.49 -16.20
C ILE A 168 12.41 -10.15 -15.62
N ARG A 169 12.30 -10.82 -14.49
CA ARG A 169 13.43 -11.56 -13.92
C ARG A 169 13.90 -12.68 -14.83
N VAL A 170 12.99 -13.44 -15.42
CA VAL A 170 13.32 -14.50 -16.40
C VAL A 170 14.00 -13.90 -17.64
N VAL A 171 13.49 -12.79 -18.17
CA VAL A 171 14.07 -12.12 -19.36
C VAL A 171 15.49 -11.61 -19.07
N ASN A 172 15.73 -11.00 -17.91
CA ASN A 172 17.00 -10.37 -17.60
C ASN A 172 18.08 -11.37 -17.14
N TYR A 173 17.70 -12.46 -16.49
CA TYR A 173 18.64 -13.36 -15.81
C TYR A 173 18.54 -14.82 -16.25
N GLY A 174 17.63 -15.13 -17.17
CA GLY A 174 17.30 -16.51 -17.53
C GLY A 174 16.62 -17.25 -16.36
N TYR A 175 16.43 -18.55 -16.53
CA TYR A 175 16.05 -19.41 -15.41
C TYR A 175 17.23 -19.47 -14.45
N PRO A 176 17.08 -19.03 -13.20
CA PRO A 176 18.21 -18.94 -12.30
C PRO A 176 18.74 -20.33 -11.94
N SER A 177 19.92 -20.63 -12.44
CA SER A 177 20.82 -21.55 -11.78
C SER A 177 21.56 -20.74 -10.71
N SER A 178 21.11 -20.85 -9.46
CA SER A 178 21.79 -20.43 -8.22
C SER A 178 22.61 -19.13 -8.27
N CYS A 179 21.99 -17.95 -8.32
CA CYS A 179 22.73 -16.70 -8.13
C CYS A 179 21.91 -15.65 -7.36
N SER A 180 22.61 -14.96 -6.48
CA SER A 180 22.12 -13.86 -5.64
C SER A 180 21.51 -12.69 -6.47
N PRO A 181 20.49 -11.99 -5.98
CA PRO A 181 19.90 -10.86 -6.70
C PRO A 181 20.92 -9.71 -6.84
N PRO A 182 20.93 -8.98 -7.97
CA PRO A 182 21.85 -7.86 -8.17
C PRO A 182 21.51 -6.67 -7.24
N PRO A 183 22.52 -5.87 -6.87
CA PRO A 183 22.40 -4.80 -5.86
C PRO A 183 21.39 -3.69 -6.20
N ALA A 184 21.00 -3.54 -7.48
CA ALA A 184 19.97 -2.58 -7.89
C ALA A 184 18.58 -2.92 -7.33
N PHE A 185 18.32 -4.17 -6.97
CA PHE A 185 17.04 -4.63 -6.40
C PHE A 185 16.88 -4.25 -4.92
N LEU A 186 17.96 -4.14 -4.17
CA LEU A 186 17.93 -3.65 -2.78
C LEU A 186 17.48 -2.18 -2.71
N LEU A 187 17.64 -1.41 -3.80
CA LEU A 187 17.22 -0.02 -3.88
C LEU A 187 15.69 0.10 -4.00
N ALA A 188 15.03 -0.80 -4.72
CA ALA A 188 13.56 -0.80 -4.85
C ALA A 188 12.88 -1.15 -3.52
N ILE A 189 13.42 -2.11 -2.77
CA ILE A 189 12.94 -2.46 -1.41
C ILE A 189 13.11 -1.27 -0.46
N ALA A 190 14.24 -0.56 -0.51
CA ALA A 190 14.49 0.62 0.30
C ALA A 190 13.47 1.74 0.02
N VAL A 191 13.03 1.91 -1.22
CA VAL A 191 12.04 2.93 -1.62
C VAL A 191 10.65 2.61 -1.08
N VAL A 192 10.22 1.35 -1.12
CA VAL A 192 8.92 0.92 -0.55
C VAL A 192 8.91 1.05 0.96
N LEU A 193 9.99 0.65 1.64
CA LEU A 193 10.14 0.83 3.09
C LEU A 193 10.22 2.31 3.47
N LEU A 194 10.84 3.15 2.65
CA LEU A 194 10.91 4.59 2.85
C LEU A 194 9.53 5.26 2.65
N ALA A 195 8.77 4.86 1.63
CA ALA A 195 7.40 5.34 1.41
C ALA A 195 6.48 4.95 2.58
N ALA A 196 6.55 3.70 3.05
CA ALA A 196 5.82 3.24 4.24
C ALA A 196 6.27 3.99 5.50
N ALA A 197 7.56 4.24 5.67
CA ALA A 197 8.09 5.00 6.80
C ALA A 197 7.70 6.48 6.77
N VAL A 198 7.65 7.10 5.58
CA VAL A 198 7.19 8.48 5.39
C VAL A 198 5.70 8.60 5.66
N LEU A 199 4.88 7.65 5.22
CA LEU A 199 3.45 7.57 5.52
C LEU A 199 3.17 7.37 7.02
N LEU A 200 4.01 6.59 7.71
CA LEU A 200 3.96 6.39 9.16
C LEU A 200 4.47 7.62 9.93
N ALA A 201 5.49 8.32 9.43
CA ALA A 201 6.03 9.54 10.05
C ALA A 201 5.07 10.74 9.91
N ALA A 202 4.32 10.83 8.81
CA ALA A 202 3.30 11.86 8.60
C ALA A 202 2.11 11.73 9.59
N ARG A 203 1.97 10.59 10.29
CA ARG A 203 0.96 10.36 11.34
C ARG A 203 1.35 10.84 12.73
N ARG A 204 2.53 11.46 12.94
CA ARG A 204 2.79 12.10 14.23
C ARG A 204 1.82 13.26 14.38
N PRO A 205 0.96 13.29 15.43
CA PRO A 205 0.12 14.44 15.68
C PRO A 205 1.02 15.68 15.78
N PRO A 206 0.58 16.84 15.29
CA PRO A 206 1.37 18.05 15.38
C PRO A 206 1.78 18.22 16.86
N ARG A 207 3.08 18.36 17.12
CA ARG A 207 3.58 18.68 18.45
C ARG A 207 2.80 19.90 18.94
N ARG A 208 2.04 19.73 20.03
CA ARG A 208 1.41 20.87 20.71
C ARG A 208 2.49 21.91 20.89
N ALA A 209 2.25 23.09 20.31
CA ALA A 209 3.10 24.24 20.56
C ALA A 209 3.19 24.44 22.09
N PRO A 210 4.37 24.74 22.64
CA PRO A 210 4.48 25.08 24.05
C PRO A 210 3.53 26.26 24.33
N PRO A 211 2.86 26.28 25.51
CA PRO A 211 1.98 27.37 25.86
C PRO A 211 2.78 28.68 25.76
N SER A 212 2.32 29.61 24.96
CA SER A 212 2.90 30.95 24.86
C SER A 212 2.82 31.55 26.28
N SER A 213 3.97 31.80 26.88
CA SER A 213 4.07 32.59 28.09
C SER A 213 3.51 33.98 27.79
N SER A 214 2.32 34.25 28.30
CA SER A 214 1.75 35.60 28.27
C SER A 214 2.72 36.56 28.94
N PRO A 215 3.04 37.70 28.35
CA PRO A 215 3.83 38.72 29.02
C PRO A 215 3.02 39.25 30.20
N HIS A 216 3.64 39.26 31.39
CA HIS A 216 3.13 39.90 32.59
C HIS A 216 2.71 41.32 32.26
N ALA A 217 1.44 41.65 32.45
CA ALA A 217 0.93 43.02 32.43
C ALA A 217 1.61 43.80 33.56
N ALA A 218 2.28 44.89 33.20
CA ALA A 218 2.81 45.87 34.12
C ALA A 218 1.66 46.57 34.88
N PRO A 219 1.80 46.91 36.16
CA PRO A 219 0.76 47.59 36.92
C PRO A 219 0.59 49.02 36.40
N SER A 220 -0.60 49.35 35.91
CA SER A 220 -1.00 50.71 35.58
C SER A 220 -1.13 51.53 36.86
N SER A 221 -0.27 52.49 37.03
CA SER A 221 -0.41 53.57 38.01
C SER A 221 -1.57 54.50 37.59
N SER A 222 -2.66 54.46 38.34
CA SER A 222 -3.76 55.40 38.24
C SER A 222 -3.31 56.80 38.73
N PRO A 223 -3.59 57.89 38.01
CA PRO A 223 -3.47 59.21 38.56
C PRO A 223 -4.70 59.56 39.41
N ARG A 224 -4.40 60.09 40.59
CA ARG A 224 -5.32 60.64 41.58
C ARG A 224 -6.20 61.73 40.96
N ALA A 225 -7.52 61.59 41.13
CA ALA A 225 -8.46 62.68 40.82
C ALA A 225 -8.25 63.84 41.79
N VAL A 226 -8.08 65.01 41.26
CA VAL A 226 -8.15 66.28 41.98
C VAL A 226 -9.61 66.71 42.00
N ASP A 227 -10.13 66.82 43.22
CA ASP A 227 -11.42 67.38 43.54
C ASP A 227 -11.39 68.84 43.37
N THR A 228 -12.28 69.41 42.54
CA THR A 228 -12.61 70.86 42.54
C THR A 228 -14.13 71.01 42.50
N SER A 229 -14.68 71.05 43.69
CA SER A 229 -15.98 71.65 43.95
C SER A 229 -15.95 73.13 43.55
N GLY A 230 -17.00 73.60 42.85
CA GLY A 230 -17.22 75.02 42.71
C GLY A 230 -18.20 75.38 41.62
N TRP A 231 -19.45 75.60 42.04
CA TRP A 231 -20.60 76.35 41.45
C TRP A 231 -21.55 75.58 40.54
#